data_bbbd988a18009a9ce0f2f645b82ea285
#
_entry.id   bbbd988a18009a9ce0f2f645b82ea285
#
_cell.length_a   1.000
_cell.length_b   1.000
_cell.length_c   1.000
_cell.angle_alpha   90.00
_cell.angle_beta   90.00
_cell.angle_gamma   90.00
#
_symmetry.space_group_name_H-M   'P 1'
#
loop_
_entity.id
_entity.type
_entity.pdbx_description
1 polymer ?
#
loop_
_entity_poly.entity_id
_entity_poly.type
_entity_poly.pdbx_seq_one_letter_code
_entity_poly.pdbx_strand_id
1 'polypeptide(L)'
;MKAWVVRRLGGPETMEFEDVDASAPTNAGGMVRIAVRASAINYFDSLMIAGTYQVKPDLPFVPGVEISGVVDDAPQSSELKAGDRVSALLDSGGLTRGGYAEVADAAEASVQRIPDSMSFDDAAAFTLIFQTAWFGLHRRANLLSGEVVLVHAGAGGVGSAAIQVGKATGAMVIATAGSDEKTAVCLQLGADHAINYKTQDFAEQVKKLTAGRGADVIFDPVGGDVYDRSTKCIAFEGRIVVVGFTSGRIPQAATNHVLVKNYSVVGLHWGLYSRRVPELLPVAADKLMELYAAGKIKPLISARVPLAEAPRALAMVAGGKSTGKVILTI
;
A
#
# COMPACT_ATOMS: atom_id res chain seq x y z
N MET A 1 -4.34 -25.72 -9.76
CA MET A 1 -3.73 -24.42 -10.02
C MET A 1 -2.33 -24.35 -9.46
N LYS A 2 -1.42 -23.63 -10.11
CA LYS A 2 -0.09 -23.36 -9.54
C LYS A 2 -0.20 -22.24 -8.49
N ALA A 3 0.45 -22.45 -7.33
CA ALA A 3 0.47 -21.48 -6.24
C ALA A 3 1.75 -21.57 -5.42
N TRP A 4 2.13 -20.46 -4.79
CA TRP A 4 3.15 -20.46 -3.74
C TRP A 4 2.47 -20.70 -2.39
N VAL A 5 2.91 -21.73 -1.68
CA VAL A 5 2.31 -22.15 -0.39
C VAL A 5 3.32 -21.95 0.74
N VAL A 6 2.84 -21.37 1.83
CA VAL A 6 3.58 -21.24 3.10
C VAL A 6 3.11 -22.35 4.02
N ARG A 7 3.95 -23.36 4.23
CA ARG A 7 3.69 -24.49 5.15
C ARG A 7 4.37 -24.33 6.50
N ARG A 8 5.38 -23.48 6.56
CA ARG A 8 6.11 -23.09 7.78
C ARG A 8 6.52 -21.64 7.70
N LEU A 9 6.50 -20.94 8.82
CA LEU A 9 6.91 -19.55 8.90
C LEU A 9 8.43 -19.43 8.67
N GLY A 10 8.87 -18.34 8.02
CA GLY A 10 10.28 -18.07 7.71
C GLY A 10 10.44 -16.99 6.66
N GLY A 11 11.55 -16.98 5.95
CA GLY A 11 11.78 -16.09 4.81
C GLY A 11 11.10 -16.58 3.53
N PRO A 12 11.22 -15.81 2.42
CA PRO A 12 10.67 -16.19 1.12
C PRO A 12 11.13 -17.58 0.61
N GLU A 13 12.28 -18.04 1.08
CA GLU A 13 12.84 -19.37 0.78
C GLU A 13 12.06 -20.53 1.41
N THR A 14 11.13 -20.26 2.31
CA THR A 14 10.29 -21.29 2.93
C THR A 14 9.01 -21.56 2.15
N MET A 15 8.73 -20.76 1.11
CA MET A 15 7.57 -20.97 0.24
C MET A 15 7.83 -22.12 -0.74
N GLU A 16 6.79 -22.89 -1.03
CA GLU A 16 6.82 -24.01 -1.97
C GLU A 16 5.91 -23.71 -3.16
N PHE A 17 6.43 -23.89 -4.40
CA PHE A 17 5.64 -23.69 -5.63
C PHE A 17 5.07 -25.02 -6.07
N GLU A 18 3.78 -25.21 -5.89
CA GLU A 18 3.13 -26.50 -6.06
C GLU A 18 1.76 -26.42 -6.76
N ASP A 19 1.23 -27.58 -7.11
CA ASP A 19 -0.14 -27.72 -7.57
C ASP A 19 -1.09 -27.83 -6.38
N VAL A 20 -1.99 -26.86 -6.27
CA VAL A 20 -3.04 -26.81 -5.25
C VAL A 20 -4.38 -27.18 -5.88
N ASP A 21 -5.17 -28.00 -5.21
CA ASP A 21 -6.53 -28.29 -5.61
C ASP A 21 -7.44 -27.07 -5.36
N ALA A 22 -7.96 -26.50 -6.43
CA ALA A 22 -8.90 -25.38 -6.40
C ALA A 22 -10.33 -25.82 -6.80
N SER A 23 -10.61 -27.11 -6.85
CA SER A 23 -11.89 -27.65 -7.31
C SER A 23 -13.05 -27.48 -6.31
N ALA A 24 -12.77 -27.05 -5.08
CA ALA A 24 -13.81 -26.82 -4.08
C ALA A 24 -14.82 -25.76 -4.56
N PRO A 25 -16.15 -25.98 -4.43
CA PRO A 25 -17.15 -25.02 -4.87
C PRO A 25 -16.99 -23.67 -4.14
N THR A 26 -16.92 -22.58 -4.89
CA THR A 26 -16.88 -21.20 -4.38
C THR A 26 -18.19 -20.75 -3.75
N ASN A 27 -19.30 -21.38 -4.15
CA ASN A 27 -20.68 -20.97 -3.83
C ASN A 27 -21.07 -21.12 -2.34
N ALA A 28 -20.22 -21.71 -1.51
CA ALA A 28 -20.43 -21.75 -0.07
C ALA A 28 -19.91 -20.46 0.57
N GLY A 29 -20.77 -19.42 0.70
CA GLY A 29 -20.49 -18.28 1.55
C GLY A 29 -20.17 -16.95 0.87
N GLY A 30 -20.66 -16.69 -0.35
CA GLY A 30 -20.51 -15.36 -0.97
C GLY A 30 -19.08 -15.07 -1.48
N MET A 31 -18.39 -16.10 -1.94
CA MET A 31 -17.04 -15.97 -2.53
C MET A 31 -17.13 -15.86 -4.05
N VAL A 32 -16.26 -15.06 -4.60
CA VAL A 32 -16.04 -14.87 -6.05
C VAL A 32 -14.72 -15.51 -6.43
N ARG A 33 -14.72 -16.41 -7.40
CA ARG A 33 -13.51 -16.99 -7.97
C ARG A 33 -12.96 -16.11 -9.07
N ILE A 34 -11.68 -15.83 -9.00
CA ILE A 34 -10.99 -14.94 -9.93
C ILE A 34 -9.81 -15.68 -10.56
N ALA A 35 -9.80 -15.79 -11.88
CA ALA A 35 -8.61 -16.14 -12.65
C ALA A 35 -7.64 -14.94 -12.59
N VAL A 36 -6.57 -15.09 -11.82
CA VAL A 36 -5.63 -14.01 -11.53
C VAL A 36 -4.84 -13.66 -12.79
N ARG A 37 -4.63 -12.39 -13.06
CA ARG A 37 -3.79 -11.85 -14.13
C ARG A 37 -2.59 -11.08 -13.60
N ALA A 38 -2.74 -10.45 -12.44
CA ALA A 38 -1.69 -9.74 -11.77
C ALA A 38 -1.88 -9.80 -10.25
N SER A 39 -0.80 -9.93 -9.52
CA SER A 39 -0.79 -9.85 -8.05
C SER A 39 0.32 -8.91 -7.60
N ALA A 40 -0.01 -7.98 -6.72
CA ALA A 40 0.96 -7.00 -6.25
C ALA A 40 1.69 -7.47 -4.98
N ILE A 41 3.00 -7.33 -4.98
CA ILE A 41 3.84 -7.57 -3.81
C ILE A 41 3.70 -6.39 -2.83
N ASN A 42 3.44 -6.70 -1.58
CA ASN A 42 3.41 -5.76 -0.48
C ASN A 42 4.52 -6.06 0.54
N TYR A 43 5.06 -5.03 1.20
CA TYR A 43 6.11 -5.22 2.20
C TYR A 43 5.66 -6.15 3.34
N PHE A 44 4.41 -6.03 3.76
CA PHE A 44 3.88 -6.85 4.85
C PHE A 44 3.64 -8.32 4.45
N ASP A 45 3.60 -8.68 3.16
CA ASP A 45 3.56 -10.09 2.74
C ASP A 45 4.78 -10.83 3.30
N SER A 46 5.97 -10.20 3.24
CA SER A 46 7.18 -10.77 3.85
C SER A 46 7.08 -10.93 5.36
N LEU A 47 6.41 -10.00 6.04
CA LEU A 47 6.18 -10.07 7.48
C LEU A 47 5.15 -11.15 7.85
N MET A 48 4.13 -11.37 6.99
CA MET A 48 3.13 -12.45 7.16
C MET A 48 3.79 -13.81 7.02
N ILE A 49 4.61 -14.00 5.98
CA ILE A 49 5.37 -15.24 5.73
C ILE A 49 6.32 -15.51 6.90
N ALA A 50 6.95 -14.47 7.44
CA ALA A 50 7.83 -14.57 8.62
C ALA A 50 7.08 -14.74 9.96
N GLY A 51 5.75 -14.59 9.99
CA GLY A 51 4.94 -14.66 11.21
C GLY A 51 5.10 -13.46 12.15
N THR A 52 5.68 -12.36 11.67
CA THR A 52 5.95 -11.14 12.46
C THR A 52 4.94 -10.02 12.23
N TYR A 53 3.97 -10.23 11.32
CA TYR A 53 2.89 -9.27 11.08
C TYR A 53 1.77 -9.41 12.12
N GLN A 54 0.92 -8.36 12.28
CA GLN A 54 -0.22 -8.37 13.22
C GLN A 54 -1.29 -9.39 12.84
N VAL A 55 -1.50 -9.62 11.54
CA VAL A 55 -2.39 -10.65 11.01
C VAL A 55 -1.56 -11.89 10.69
N LYS A 56 -1.96 -13.02 11.27
CA LYS A 56 -1.26 -14.31 11.11
C LYS A 56 -2.24 -15.31 10.53
N PRO A 57 -2.18 -15.62 9.23
CA PRO A 57 -2.98 -16.69 8.65
C PRO A 57 -2.61 -18.04 9.25
N ASP A 58 -3.59 -18.95 9.33
CA ASP A 58 -3.34 -20.34 9.69
C ASP A 58 -2.55 -21.04 8.58
N LEU A 59 -1.61 -21.87 8.98
CA LEU A 59 -0.82 -22.70 8.04
C LEU A 59 -1.61 -23.96 7.62
N PRO A 60 -1.53 -24.39 6.34
CA PRO A 60 -0.85 -23.74 5.23
C PRO A 60 -1.71 -22.64 4.60
N PHE A 61 -1.04 -21.62 4.02
CA PHE A 61 -1.73 -20.56 3.28
C PHE A 61 -0.97 -20.13 2.02
N VAL A 62 -1.69 -19.53 1.06
CA VAL A 62 -1.12 -18.83 -0.09
C VAL A 62 -1.01 -17.34 0.25
N PRO A 63 0.16 -16.70 0.13
CA PRO A 63 0.33 -15.28 0.37
C PRO A 63 -0.20 -14.41 -0.77
N GLY A 64 -0.11 -13.09 -0.57
CA GLY A 64 -0.58 -12.08 -1.54
C GLY A 64 -2.01 -11.64 -1.28
N VAL A 65 -2.19 -10.35 -0.99
CA VAL A 65 -3.50 -9.80 -0.58
C VAL A 65 -4.14 -8.90 -1.62
N GLU A 66 -3.46 -8.60 -2.72
CA GLU A 66 -3.93 -7.63 -3.71
C GLU A 66 -3.76 -8.19 -5.11
N ILE A 67 -4.89 -8.38 -5.80
CA ILE A 67 -4.92 -8.99 -7.13
C ILE A 67 -5.79 -8.21 -8.10
N SER A 68 -5.61 -8.51 -9.37
CA SER A 68 -6.58 -8.25 -10.43
C SER A 68 -6.69 -9.44 -11.37
N GLY A 69 -7.82 -9.57 -12.02
CA GLY A 69 -8.07 -10.68 -12.91
C GLY A 69 -9.46 -10.65 -13.51
N VAL A 70 -9.91 -11.82 -13.92
CA VAL A 70 -11.23 -12.02 -14.55
C VAL A 70 -12.04 -12.95 -13.65
N VAL A 71 -13.29 -12.60 -13.40
CA VAL A 71 -14.22 -13.47 -12.68
C VAL A 71 -14.40 -14.77 -13.43
N ASP A 72 -14.10 -15.88 -12.79
CA ASP A 72 -14.32 -17.24 -13.31
C ASP A 72 -15.69 -17.78 -12.87
N ASP A 73 -16.01 -17.59 -11.56
CA ASP A 73 -17.30 -17.98 -11.00
C ASP A 73 -17.72 -17.00 -9.89
N ALA A 74 -19.03 -16.78 -9.75
CA ALA A 74 -19.61 -15.90 -8.74
C ALA A 74 -20.97 -16.47 -8.26
N PRO A 75 -21.40 -16.13 -7.02
CA PRO A 75 -22.72 -16.52 -6.53
C PRO A 75 -23.84 -16.06 -7.48
N GLN A 76 -24.91 -16.87 -7.61
CA GLN A 76 -26.04 -16.51 -8.49
C GLN A 76 -26.70 -15.18 -8.11
N SER A 77 -26.66 -14.80 -6.83
CA SER A 77 -27.18 -13.53 -6.30
C SER A 77 -26.24 -12.35 -6.55
N SER A 78 -25.01 -12.59 -7.01
CA SER A 78 -24.01 -11.56 -7.26
C SER A 78 -24.35 -10.71 -8.50
N GLU A 79 -24.02 -9.43 -8.44
CA GLU A 79 -23.99 -8.57 -9.64
C GLU A 79 -22.79 -8.88 -10.53
N LEU A 80 -21.72 -9.49 -10.00
CA LEU A 80 -20.56 -9.92 -10.75
C LEU A 80 -20.88 -11.14 -11.61
N LYS A 81 -20.32 -11.19 -12.81
CA LYS A 81 -20.52 -12.29 -13.77
C LYS A 81 -19.18 -12.80 -14.28
N ALA A 82 -19.15 -14.07 -14.66
CA ALA A 82 -18.00 -14.64 -15.36
C ALA A 82 -17.61 -13.76 -16.56
N GLY A 83 -16.32 -13.47 -16.67
CA GLY A 83 -15.77 -12.56 -17.67
C GLY A 83 -15.60 -11.11 -17.19
N ASP A 84 -16.19 -10.69 -16.08
CA ASP A 84 -15.98 -9.34 -15.52
C ASP A 84 -14.51 -9.13 -15.15
N ARG A 85 -13.97 -7.98 -15.53
CA ARG A 85 -12.62 -7.54 -15.13
C ARG A 85 -12.67 -6.91 -13.74
N VAL A 86 -11.86 -7.42 -12.82
CA VAL A 86 -11.94 -7.04 -11.41
C VAL A 86 -10.57 -6.85 -10.76
N SER A 87 -10.55 -6.07 -9.69
CA SER A 87 -9.52 -6.12 -8.64
C SER A 87 -10.13 -6.62 -7.35
N ALA A 88 -9.32 -7.24 -6.50
CA ALA A 88 -9.78 -7.75 -5.22
C ALA A 88 -8.70 -7.63 -4.14
N LEU A 89 -9.18 -7.46 -2.90
CA LEU A 89 -8.36 -7.60 -1.70
C LEU A 89 -8.68 -8.93 -1.01
N LEU A 90 -7.64 -9.69 -0.73
CA LEU A 90 -7.72 -11.03 -0.17
C LEU A 90 -7.30 -11.04 1.30
N ASP A 91 -7.74 -12.04 2.04
CA ASP A 91 -7.39 -12.20 3.46
C ASP A 91 -6.23 -13.18 3.71
N SER A 92 -5.76 -13.87 2.67
CA SER A 92 -4.75 -14.94 2.73
C SER A 92 -5.11 -16.08 3.71
N GLY A 93 -6.40 -16.32 3.92
CA GLY A 93 -6.93 -17.29 4.90
C GLY A 93 -7.05 -18.70 4.34
N GLY A 94 -6.01 -19.30 3.79
CA GLY A 94 -6.02 -20.67 3.28
C GLY A 94 -5.38 -20.81 1.90
N LEU A 95 -5.59 -21.95 1.24
CA LEU A 95 -4.90 -22.31 -0.01
C LEU A 95 -5.49 -21.66 -1.28
N THR A 96 -6.73 -21.17 -1.21
CA THR A 96 -7.38 -20.50 -2.36
C THR A 96 -7.61 -19.00 -2.15
N ARG A 97 -7.14 -18.43 -1.03
CA ARG A 97 -7.43 -17.05 -0.60
C ARG A 97 -6.21 -16.14 -0.65
N GLY A 98 -5.23 -16.47 -1.44
CA GLY A 98 -4.03 -15.68 -1.65
C GLY A 98 -3.74 -15.46 -3.12
N GLY A 99 -3.08 -14.35 -3.42
CA GLY A 99 -2.87 -13.88 -4.78
C GLY A 99 -1.60 -14.39 -5.45
N TYR A 100 -0.73 -15.13 -4.74
CA TYR A 100 0.44 -15.73 -5.38
C TYR A 100 0.05 -17.09 -6.00
N ALA A 101 -1.00 -17.08 -6.79
CA ALA A 101 -1.62 -18.23 -7.41
C ALA A 101 -2.30 -17.86 -8.74
N GLU A 102 -2.57 -18.87 -9.58
CA GLU A 102 -3.31 -18.68 -10.84
C GLU A 102 -4.80 -18.38 -10.62
N VAL A 103 -5.36 -18.80 -9.48
CA VAL A 103 -6.76 -18.59 -9.12
C VAL A 103 -6.84 -18.18 -7.65
N ALA A 104 -7.75 -17.27 -7.35
CA ALA A 104 -8.03 -16.87 -5.97
C ALA A 104 -9.53 -16.70 -5.71
N ASP A 105 -9.95 -17.06 -4.50
CA ASP A 105 -11.32 -16.86 -4.01
C ASP A 105 -11.35 -15.62 -3.12
N ALA A 106 -12.15 -14.62 -3.47
CA ALA A 106 -12.31 -13.37 -2.75
C ALA A 106 -13.73 -13.23 -2.18
N ALA A 107 -13.87 -12.65 -0.99
CA ALA A 107 -15.19 -12.24 -0.52
C ALA A 107 -15.78 -11.20 -1.48
N GLU A 108 -17.05 -11.35 -1.90
CA GLU A 108 -17.69 -10.48 -2.88
C GLU A 108 -17.56 -8.99 -2.53
N ALA A 109 -17.72 -8.66 -1.24
CA ALA A 109 -17.58 -7.28 -0.75
C ALA A 109 -16.17 -6.67 -0.93
N SER A 110 -15.17 -7.51 -1.23
CA SER A 110 -13.78 -7.08 -1.48
C SER A 110 -13.43 -7.02 -2.97
N VAL A 111 -14.38 -7.33 -3.86
CA VAL A 111 -14.19 -7.37 -5.32
C VAL A 111 -14.77 -6.10 -5.94
N GLN A 112 -14.00 -5.47 -6.80
CA GLN A 112 -14.43 -4.25 -7.52
C GLN A 112 -14.20 -4.42 -9.01
N ARG A 113 -15.22 -4.06 -9.84
CA ARG A 113 -15.02 -3.96 -11.28
C ARG A 113 -14.00 -2.89 -11.61
N ILE A 114 -13.15 -3.15 -12.57
CA ILE A 114 -12.17 -2.18 -13.08
C ILE A 114 -12.58 -1.70 -14.48
N PRO A 115 -12.34 -0.42 -14.81
CA PRO A 115 -12.62 0.11 -16.14
C PRO A 115 -11.82 -0.63 -17.23
N ASP A 116 -12.34 -0.69 -18.45
CA ASP A 116 -11.62 -1.30 -19.58
C ASP A 116 -10.28 -0.60 -19.88
N SER A 117 -10.21 0.70 -19.60
CA SER A 117 -8.98 1.50 -19.75
C SER A 117 -7.90 1.20 -18.71
N MET A 118 -8.23 0.51 -17.61
CA MET A 118 -7.29 0.17 -16.55
C MET A 118 -6.63 -1.19 -16.83
N SER A 119 -5.31 -1.25 -16.85
CA SER A 119 -4.59 -2.51 -17.00
C SER A 119 -4.74 -3.37 -15.74
N PHE A 120 -4.59 -4.70 -15.85
CA PHE A 120 -4.59 -5.57 -14.68
C PHE A 120 -3.43 -5.24 -13.73
N ASP A 121 -2.27 -4.87 -14.26
CA ASP A 121 -1.12 -4.45 -13.45
C ASP A 121 -1.44 -3.21 -12.60
N ASP A 122 -2.01 -2.16 -13.24
CA ASP A 122 -2.41 -0.96 -12.52
C ASP A 122 -3.48 -1.29 -11.47
N ALA A 123 -4.46 -2.12 -11.81
CA ALA A 123 -5.54 -2.52 -10.90
C ALA A 123 -5.04 -3.29 -9.68
N ALA A 124 -4.11 -4.25 -9.88
CA ALA A 124 -3.49 -4.98 -8.78
C ALA A 124 -2.61 -4.08 -7.89
N ALA A 125 -2.05 -2.99 -8.44
CA ALA A 125 -1.19 -2.07 -7.71
C ALA A 125 -1.93 -0.88 -7.06
N PHE A 126 -3.25 -0.78 -7.23
CA PHE A 126 -3.98 0.48 -6.98
C PHE A 126 -4.58 0.57 -5.58
N THR A 127 -5.43 -0.40 -5.24
CA THR A 127 -6.37 -0.25 -4.13
C THR A 127 -5.67 -0.02 -2.80
N LEU A 128 -4.72 -0.86 -2.44
CA LEU A 128 -4.08 -0.82 -1.13
C LEU A 128 -3.31 0.48 -0.89
N ILE A 129 -2.45 0.87 -1.86
CA ILE A 129 -1.57 2.03 -1.66
C ILE A 129 -2.33 3.34 -1.73
N PHE A 130 -3.26 3.49 -2.68
CA PHE A 130 -4.01 4.73 -2.83
C PHE A 130 -5.06 4.91 -1.73
N GLN A 131 -5.76 3.85 -1.32
CA GLN A 131 -6.66 3.95 -0.17
C GLN A 131 -5.89 4.24 1.12
N THR A 132 -4.74 3.60 1.35
CA THR A 132 -3.89 3.93 2.50
C THR A 132 -3.49 5.41 2.49
N ALA A 133 -3.05 5.93 1.34
CA ALA A 133 -2.70 7.34 1.19
C ALA A 133 -3.91 8.26 1.43
N TRP A 134 -5.06 7.94 0.83
CA TRP A 134 -6.29 8.74 0.97
C TRP A 134 -6.78 8.78 2.42
N PHE A 135 -6.91 7.62 3.08
CA PHE A 135 -7.32 7.57 4.48
C PHE A 135 -6.32 8.27 5.40
N GLY A 136 -5.01 8.13 5.14
CA GLY A 136 -3.97 8.80 5.90
C GLY A 136 -4.05 10.32 5.78
N LEU A 137 -4.11 10.82 4.57
CA LEU A 137 -4.06 12.25 4.30
C LEU A 137 -5.41 12.93 4.55
N HIS A 138 -6.52 12.38 4.06
CA HIS A 138 -7.83 13.03 4.19
C HIS A 138 -8.55 12.65 5.48
N ARG A 139 -8.71 11.36 5.77
CA ARG A 139 -9.52 10.93 6.91
C ARG A 139 -8.81 11.13 8.25
N ARG A 140 -7.49 10.84 8.31
CA ARG A 140 -6.74 10.89 9.57
C ARG A 140 -6.05 12.22 9.80
N ALA A 141 -5.42 12.79 8.79
CA ALA A 141 -4.73 14.06 8.89
C ALA A 141 -5.59 15.27 8.52
N ASN A 142 -6.73 15.08 7.84
CA ASN A 142 -7.54 16.16 7.30
C ASN A 142 -6.69 17.18 6.53
N LEU A 143 -5.89 16.70 5.59
CA LEU A 143 -5.01 17.52 4.75
C LEU A 143 -5.84 18.51 3.92
N LEU A 144 -5.49 19.78 3.98
CA LEU A 144 -6.15 20.85 3.26
C LEU A 144 -5.29 21.36 2.10
N SER A 145 -5.94 21.96 1.11
CA SER A 145 -5.24 22.66 0.03
C SER A 145 -4.39 23.80 0.61
N GLY A 146 -3.18 23.96 0.11
CA GLY A 146 -2.21 24.96 0.56
C GLY A 146 -1.37 24.54 1.78
N GLU A 147 -1.68 23.44 2.45
CA GLU A 147 -0.82 22.87 3.49
C GLU A 147 0.44 22.23 2.90
N VAL A 148 1.44 22.03 3.74
CA VAL A 148 2.68 21.31 3.41
C VAL A 148 2.60 19.90 3.91
N VAL A 149 2.74 18.91 3.01
CA VAL A 149 2.85 17.50 3.40
C VAL A 149 4.27 16.99 3.15
N LEU A 150 4.89 16.42 4.19
CA LEU A 150 6.15 15.68 4.11
C LEU A 150 5.84 14.20 3.98
N VAL A 151 6.28 13.57 2.89
CA VAL A 151 6.07 12.15 2.61
C VAL A 151 7.39 11.40 2.73
N HIS A 152 7.52 10.56 3.74
CA HIS A 152 8.69 9.67 3.88
C HIS A 152 8.59 8.45 2.98
N ALA A 153 9.76 7.90 2.57
CA ALA A 153 9.87 6.81 1.61
C ALA A 153 9.05 7.09 0.33
N GLY A 154 9.15 8.31 -0.21
CA GLY A 154 8.33 8.82 -1.30
C GLY A 154 8.36 7.98 -2.58
N ALA A 155 9.47 7.31 -2.89
CA ALA A 155 9.60 6.41 -4.03
C ALA A 155 9.11 4.98 -3.75
N GLY A 156 8.60 4.65 -2.55
CA GLY A 156 8.01 3.36 -2.22
C GLY A 156 6.54 3.26 -2.64
N GLY A 157 5.91 2.09 -2.46
CA GLY A 157 4.51 1.87 -2.86
C GLY A 157 3.55 2.90 -2.28
N VAL A 158 3.42 2.96 -0.96
CA VAL A 158 2.48 3.89 -0.29
C VAL A 158 2.94 5.35 -0.40
N GLY A 159 4.25 5.60 -0.36
CA GLY A 159 4.81 6.94 -0.50
C GLY A 159 4.52 7.56 -1.88
N SER A 160 4.65 6.78 -2.95
CA SER A 160 4.35 7.24 -4.32
C SER A 160 2.86 7.60 -4.49
N ALA A 161 1.96 6.88 -3.84
CA ALA A 161 0.55 7.19 -3.80
C ALA A 161 0.28 8.45 -2.96
N ALA A 162 0.93 8.60 -1.80
CA ALA A 162 0.75 9.76 -0.93
C ALA A 162 1.24 11.07 -1.59
N ILE A 163 2.32 11.04 -2.37
CA ILE A 163 2.74 12.19 -3.18
C ILE A 163 1.63 12.63 -4.13
N GLN A 164 1.11 11.71 -4.92
CA GLN A 164 0.10 12.00 -5.93
C GLN A 164 -1.23 12.45 -5.31
N VAL A 165 -1.68 11.81 -4.24
CA VAL A 165 -2.90 12.22 -3.51
C VAL A 165 -2.71 13.60 -2.88
N GLY A 166 -1.55 13.87 -2.26
CA GLY A 166 -1.23 15.18 -1.71
C GLY A 166 -1.26 16.29 -2.78
N LYS A 167 -0.68 16.01 -3.96
CA LYS A 167 -0.72 16.95 -5.10
C LYS A 167 -2.16 17.16 -5.61
N ALA A 168 -2.93 16.09 -5.73
CA ALA A 168 -4.33 16.19 -6.15
C ALA A 168 -5.19 17.00 -5.18
N THR A 169 -4.81 17.05 -3.90
CA THR A 169 -5.44 17.88 -2.87
C THR A 169 -5.05 19.36 -2.97
N GLY A 170 -3.99 19.70 -3.70
CA GLY A 170 -3.45 21.06 -3.79
C GLY A 170 -2.45 21.41 -2.68
N ALA A 171 -1.85 20.43 -2.02
CA ALA A 171 -0.81 20.62 -1.04
C ALA A 171 0.56 20.85 -1.70
N MET A 172 1.46 21.53 -0.98
CA MET A 172 2.90 21.51 -1.29
C MET A 172 3.48 20.21 -0.77
N VAL A 173 3.98 19.37 -1.66
CA VAL A 173 4.51 18.04 -1.33
C VAL A 173 6.03 18.05 -1.28
N ILE A 174 6.58 17.72 -0.11
CA ILE A 174 8.01 17.45 0.10
C ILE A 174 8.15 15.95 0.31
N ALA A 175 9.02 15.29 -0.47
CA ALA A 175 9.26 13.86 -0.34
C ALA A 175 10.67 13.57 0.16
N THR A 176 10.87 12.45 0.87
CA THR A 176 12.21 11.93 1.20
C THR A 176 12.44 10.58 0.56
N ALA A 177 13.66 10.36 0.08
CA ALA A 177 14.09 9.11 -0.52
C ALA A 177 15.58 8.84 -0.22
N GLY A 178 16.04 7.61 -0.45
CA GLY A 178 17.37 7.14 -0.04
C GLY A 178 18.45 7.18 -1.13
N SER A 179 18.16 7.78 -2.29
CA SER A 179 19.16 8.04 -3.35
C SER A 179 18.65 9.12 -4.28
N ASP A 180 19.55 9.67 -5.11
CA ASP A 180 19.21 10.73 -6.07
C ASP A 180 18.28 10.21 -7.17
N GLU A 181 18.44 8.97 -7.62
CA GLU A 181 17.52 8.35 -8.57
C GLU A 181 16.09 8.25 -7.98
N LYS A 182 15.98 7.88 -6.69
CA LYS A 182 14.69 7.82 -6.01
C LYS A 182 14.09 9.20 -5.75
N THR A 183 14.89 10.22 -5.51
CA THR A 183 14.38 11.61 -5.42
C THR A 183 13.88 12.12 -6.77
N ALA A 184 14.55 11.77 -7.86
CA ALA A 184 14.07 12.09 -9.22
C ALA A 184 12.69 11.45 -9.49
N VAL A 185 12.48 10.19 -9.06
CA VAL A 185 11.16 9.53 -9.14
C VAL A 185 10.11 10.30 -8.34
N CYS A 186 10.43 10.76 -7.12
CA CYS A 186 9.48 11.56 -6.33
C CYS A 186 9.04 12.84 -7.05
N LEU A 187 9.98 13.54 -7.69
CA LEU A 187 9.68 14.75 -8.49
C LEU A 187 8.80 14.43 -9.71
N GLN A 188 9.07 13.31 -10.42
CA GLN A 188 8.24 12.85 -11.54
C GLN A 188 6.80 12.52 -11.11
N LEU A 189 6.60 12.05 -9.87
CA LEU A 189 5.29 11.78 -9.29
C LEU A 189 4.56 13.05 -8.84
N GLY A 190 5.19 14.24 -8.97
CA GLY A 190 4.59 15.51 -8.68
C GLY A 190 4.98 16.11 -7.31
N ALA A 191 5.96 15.58 -6.60
CA ALA A 191 6.50 16.27 -5.44
C ALA A 191 7.12 17.60 -5.84
N ASP A 192 6.86 18.67 -5.07
CA ASP A 192 7.45 19.99 -5.32
C ASP A 192 8.94 20.01 -4.95
N HIS A 193 9.29 19.22 -3.92
CA HIS A 193 10.68 19.04 -3.48
C HIS A 193 10.92 17.57 -3.10
N ALA A 194 12.15 17.10 -3.34
CA ALA A 194 12.58 15.78 -2.93
C ALA A 194 13.97 15.85 -2.28
N ILE A 195 14.13 15.18 -1.14
CA ILE A 195 15.30 15.25 -0.28
C ILE A 195 15.92 13.86 -0.19
N ASN A 196 17.20 13.74 -0.56
CA ASN A 196 17.99 12.56 -0.30
C ASN A 196 18.45 12.55 1.16
N TYR A 197 17.77 11.80 2.02
CA TYR A 197 18.05 11.77 3.47
C TYR A 197 19.40 11.15 3.84
N LYS A 198 20.09 10.50 2.91
CA LYS A 198 21.46 9.98 3.14
C LYS A 198 22.52 11.05 3.04
N THR A 199 22.28 12.10 2.27
CA THR A 199 23.22 13.19 2.03
C THR A 199 22.79 14.52 2.64
N GLN A 200 21.53 14.63 3.04
CA GLN A 200 20.94 15.87 3.56
C GLN A 200 20.15 15.62 4.85
N ASP A 201 20.17 16.57 5.77
CA ASP A 201 19.26 16.59 6.91
C ASP A 201 17.86 17.02 6.45
N PHE A 202 16.93 16.08 6.34
CA PHE A 202 15.61 16.39 5.86
C PHE A 202 14.84 17.37 6.77
N ALA A 203 15.08 17.33 8.09
CA ALA A 203 14.37 18.22 9.01
C ALA A 203 14.83 19.69 8.83
N GLU A 204 16.10 19.92 8.59
CA GLU A 204 16.63 21.24 8.25
C GLU A 204 16.13 21.71 6.88
N GLN A 205 16.13 20.82 5.88
CA GLN A 205 15.63 21.16 4.54
C GLN A 205 14.14 21.50 4.55
N VAL A 206 13.31 20.74 5.27
CA VAL A 206 11.87 21.07 5.43
C VAL A 206 11.70 22.45 6.05
N LYS A 207 12.41 22.76 7.12
CA LYS A 207 12.34 24.11 7.73
C LYS A 207 12.77 25.20 6.75
N LYS A 208 13.83 24.98 5.99
CA LYS A 208 14.31 25.93 4.98
C LYS A 208 13.25 26.17 3.90
N LEU A 209 12.64 25.10 3.38
CA LEU A 209 11.62 25.17 2.33
C LEU A 209 10.30 25.80 2.80
N THR A 210 10.04 25.77 4.12
CA THR A 210 8.82 26.31 4.74
C THR A 210 9.05 27.60 5.53
N ALA A 211 10.17 28.31 5.32
CA ALA A 211 10.55 29.51 6.05
C ALA A 211 10.49 29.34 7.59
N GLY A 212 10.89 28.17 8.10
CA GLY A 212 10.91 27.85 9.52
C GLY A 212 9.62 27.25 10.07
N ARG A 213 8.50 27.28 9.33
CA ARG A 213 7.18 26.82 9.80
C ARG A 213 7.11 25.33 10.06
N GLY A 214 7.74 24.52 9.20
CA GLY A 214 7.65 23.07 9.21
C GLY A 214 6.52 22.50 8.33
N ALA A 215 6.34 21.19 8.34
CA ALA A 215 5.30 20.49 7.59
C ALA A 215 4.02 20.38 8.41
N ASP A 216 2.86 20.68 7.79
CA ASP A 216 1.54 20.59 8.42
C ASP A 216 1.11 19.14 8.61
N VAL A 217 1.47 18.27 7.65
CA VAL A 217 1.24 16.82 7.72
C VAL A 217 2.55 16.10 7.43
N ILE A 218 2.85 15.07 8.21
CA ILE A 218 3.96 14.14 7.93
C ILE A 218 3.39 12.75 7.78
N PHE A 219 3.54 12.17 6.59
CA PHE A 219 3.11 10.80 6.27
C PHE A 219 4.30 9.85 6.47
N ASP A 220 4.26 9.05 7.54
CA ASP A 220 5.40 8.24 7.99
C ASP A 220 5.14 6.73 7.94
N PRO A 221 5.56 6.02 6.87
CA PRO A 221 5.58 4.57 6.80
C PRO A 221 6.89 3.95 7.33
N VAL A 222 7.84 4.77 7.82
CA VAL A 222 9.20 4.35 8.15
C VAL A 222 9.40 4.13 9.64
N GLY A 223 8.95 5.07 10.46
CA GLY A 223 9.15 5.04 11.90
C GLY A 223 10.62 5.24 12.31
N GLY A 224 10.98 4.71 13.49
CA GLY A 224 12.37 4.77 13.97
C GLY A 224 12.92 6.18 14.04
N ASP A 225 14.19 6.35 13.62
CA ASP A 225 14.88 7.65 13.62
C ASP A 225 14.23 8.67 12.70
N VAL A 226 13.53 8.23 11.65
CA VAL A 226 12.78 9.11 10.75
C VAL A 226 11.66 9.80 11.52
N TYR A 227 10.88 9.05 12.32
CA TYR A 227 9.87 9.63 13.19
C TYR A 227 10.48 10.62 14.19
N ASP A 228 11.56 10.22 14.89
CA ASP A 228 12.20 11.06 15.92
C ASP A 228 12.66 12.40 15.32
N ARG A 229 13.22 12.37 14.11
CA ARG A 229 13.64 13.58 13.40
C ARG A 229 12.47 14.37 12.84
N SER A 230 11.39 13.73 12.44
CA SER A 230 10.16 14.37 11.96
C SER A 230 9.56 15.32 13.01
N THR A 231 9.67 14.96 14.28
CA THR A 231 9.26 15.84 15.39
C THR A 231 10.02 17.18 15.44
N LYS A 232 11.15 17.32 14.74
CA LYS A 232 11.94 18.55 14.68
C LYS A 232 11.48 19.52 13.58
N CYS A 233 10.71 19.02 12.60
CA CYS A 233 10.21 19.79 11.46
C CYS A 233 8.70 19.76 11.30
N ILE A 234 7.96 19.27 12.29
CA ILE A 234 6.51 19.38 12.35
C ILE A 234 6.09 20.83 12.64
N ALA A 235 5.07 21.32 11.95
CA ALA A 235 4.49 22.63 12.18
C ALA A 235 3.68 22.71 13.47
N PHE A 236 3.36 23.92 13.94
CA PHE A 236 2.36 24.14 14.98
C PHE A 236 1.00 23.59 14.50
N GLU A 237 0.29 22.87 15.37
CA GLU A 237 -0.93 22.11 15.05
C GLU A 237 -0.77 21.07 13.91
N GLY A 238 0.46 20.69 13.60
CA GLY A 238 0.74 19.66 12.59
C GLY A 238 0.32 18.25 13.05
N ARG A 239 0.30 17.32 12.10
CA ARG A 239 -0.11 15.93 12.34
C ARG A 239 0.94 14.97 11.76
N ILE A 240 1.48 14.07 12.59
CA ILE A 240 2.32 12.97 12.13
C ILE A 240 1.43 11.73 11.99
N VAL A 241 1.21 11.27 10.77
CA VAL A 241 0.45 10.06 10.46
C VAL A 241 1.38 8.86 10.49
N VAL A 242 1.24 8.02 11.49
CA VAL A 242 1.99 6.76 11.64
C VAL A 242 1.32 5.70 10.79
N VAL A 243 1.98 5.26 9.72
CA VAL A 243 1.47 4.31 8.72
C VAL A 243 2.15 2.94 8.87
N GLY A 244 3.43 2.93 9.26
CA GLY A 244 4.19 1.70 9.38
C GLY A 244 5.58 1.91 9.99
N PHE A 245 6.35 0.82 10.03
CA PHE A 245 7.66 0.79 10.68
C PHE A 245 8.67 0.03 9.81
N THR A 246 8.81 0.44 8.54
CA THR A 246 9.73 -0.23 7.60
C THR A 246 11.21 -0.12 8.00
N SER A 247 11.56 0.77 8.93
CA SER A 247 12.89 0.80 9.58
C SER A 247 13.14 -0.38 10.52
N GLY A 248 12.10 -1.14 10.90
CA GLY A 248 12.15 -2.21 11.90
C GLY A 248 12.10 -1.71 13.35
N ARG A 249 12.22 -0.40 13.63
CA ARG A 249 12.12 0.18 14.97
C ARG A 249 10.81 0.94 15.16
N ILE A 250 10.04 0.56 16.18
CA ILE A 250 8.83 1.28 16.61
C ILE A 250 9.28 2.49 17.44
N PRO A 251 8.95 3.74 17.03
CA PRO A 251 9.33 4.93 17.78
C PRO A 251 8.43 5.12 19.01
N GLN A 252 8.90 5.92 19.95
CA GLN A 252 8.11 6.35 21.12
C GLN A 252 7.74 7.82 20.98
N ALA A 253 6.45 8.13 21.07
CA ALA A 253 5.98 9.50 21.11
C ALA A 253 6.20 10.10 22.50
N ALA A 254 7.15 11.04 22.61
CA ALA A 254 7.38 11.78 23.84
C ALA A 254 6.24 12.80 24.06
N THR A 255 5.31 12.50 24.95
CA THR A 255 4.08 13.30 25.17
C THR A 255 4.34 14.72 25.63
N ASN A 256 5.42 14.96 26.39
CA ASN A 256 5.87 16.30 26.74
C ASN A 256 6.26 17.13 25.50
N HIS A 257 6.85 16.51 24.48
CA HIS A 257 7.19 17.19 23.25
C HIS A 257 5.94 17.50 22.42
N VAL A 258 4.98 16.55 22.38
CA VAL A 258 3.66 16.78 21.76
C VAL A 258 2.95 17.96 22.40
N LEU A 259 2.93 18.03 23.74
CA LEU A 259 2.35 19.11 24.51
C LEU A 259 3.00 20.47 24.19
N VAL A 260 4.32 20.55 24.27
CA VAL A 260 5.06 21.83 24.13
C VAL A 260 4.98 22.38 22.70
N LYS A 261 4.96 21.51 21.70
CA LYS A 261 4.88 21.92 20.29
C LYS A 261 3.48 21.97 19.70
N ASN A 262 2.46 21.54 20.43
CA ASN A 262 1.07 21.51 19.98
C ASN A 262 0.89 20.79 18.64
N TYR A 263 1.39 19.56 18.49
CA TYR A 263 1.12 18.73 17.32
C TYR A 263 0.43 17.42 17.72
N SER A 264 -0.13 16.72 16.74
CA SER A 264 -0.82 15.44 16.95
C SER A 264 -0.03 14.27 16.37
N VAL A 265 -0.11 13.10 17.04
CA VAL A 265 0.33 11.82 16.51
C VAL A 265 -0.90 10.99 16.19
N VAL A 266 -1.05 10.59 14.93
CA VAL A 266 -2.27 9.98 14.40
C VAL A 266 -1.94 8.63 13.80
N GLY A 267 -2.50 7.55 14.32
CA GLY A 267 -2.30 6.19 13.78
C GLY A 267 -3.20 5.91 12.59
N LEU A 268 -2.68 5.15 11.63
CA LEU A 268 -3.44 4.60 10.51
C LEU A 268 -3.18 3.11 10.39
N HIS A 269 -4.17 2.29 10.70
CA HIS A 269 -4.26 0.90 10.27
C HIS A 269 -5.42 0.77 9.30
N TRP A 270 -5.13 0.89 7.99
CA TRP A 270 -6.16 0.92 6.95
C TRP A 270 -7.05 -0.34 6.97
N GLY A 271 -6.48 -1.54 7.15
CA GLY A 271 -7.24 -2.78 7.20
C GLY A 271 -8.31 -2.87 8.32
N LEU A 272 -8.28 -1.98 9.33
CA LEU A 272 -9.38 -1.90 10.30
C LEU A 272 -10.63 -1.23 9.73
N TYR A 273 -10.51 -0.39 8.72
CA TYR A 273 -11.66 0.28 8.11
C TYR A 273 -12.58 -0.71 7.43
N SER A 274 -12.04 -1.75 6.77
CA SER A 274 -12.85 -2.80 6.16
C SER A 274 -13.73 -3.57 7.16
N ARG A 275 -13.34 -3.59 8.44
CA ARG A 275 -14.08 -4.28 9.50
C ARG A 275 -14.95 -3.36 10.34
N ARG A 276 -14.56 -2.10 10.53
CA ARG A 276 -15.19 -1.17 11.48
C ARG A 276 -16.11 -0.15 10.81
N VAL A 277 -15.78 0.26 9.59
CA VAL A 277 -16.47 1.33 8.86
C VAL A 277 -16.40 1.04 7.36
N PRO A 278 -16.88 -0.16 6.91
CA PRO A 278 -16.74 -0.61 5.53
C PRO A 278 -17.40 0.34 4.51
N GLU A 279 -18.40 1.09 4.92
CA GLU A 279 -19.11 2.08 4.07
C GLU A 279 -18.23 3.23 3.59
N LEU A 280 -17.08 3.48 4.21
CA LEU A 280 -16.13 4.51 3.75
C LEU A 280 -15.24 4.03 2.61
N LEU A 281 -15.09 2.74 2.41
CA LEU A 281 -14.20 2.18 1.37
C LEU A 281 -14.68 2.51 -0.05
N PRO A 282 -15.97 2.32 -0.39
CA PRO A 282 -16.49 2.73 -1.70
C PRO A 282 -16.33 4.23 -1.94
N VAL A 283 -16.61 5.07 -0.94
CA VAL A 283 -16.46 6.53 -1.07
C VAL A 283 -15.02 6.93 -1.43
N ALA A 284 -14.04 6.30 -0.78
CA ALA A 284 -12.63 6.53 -1.11
C ALA A 284 -12.28 5.97 -2.49
N ALA A 285 -12.79 4.77 -2.83
CA ALA A 285 -12.55 4.14 -4.13
C ALA A 285 -13.07 4.99 -5.29
N ASP A 286 -14.29 5.51 -5.19
CA ASP A 286 -14.90 6.37 -6.21
C ASP A 286 -14.06 7.63 -6.45
N LYS A 287 -13.65 8.32 -5.37
CA LYS A 287 -12.78 9.50 -5.47
C LYS A 287 -11.44 9.21 -6.10
N LEU A 288 -10.82 8.10 -5.73
CA LEU A 288 -9.55 7.67 -6.31
C LEU A 288 -9.70 7.26 -7.77
N MET A 289 -10.80 6.63 -8.14
CA MET A 289 -11.07 6.24 -9.52
C MET A 289 -11.35 7.47 -10.41
N GLU A 290 -12.05 8.50 -9.89
CA GLU A 290 -12.19 9.81 -10.56
C GLU A 290 -10.81 10.44 -10.84
N LEU A 291 -9.88 10.41 -9.86
CA LEU A 291 -8.53 10.94 -10.04
C LEU A 291 -7.71 10.11 -11.04
N TYR A 292 -7.85 8.79 -11.03
CA TYR A 292 -7.21 7.91 -12.00
C TYR A 292 -7.71 8.17 -13.41
N ALA A 293 -9.03 8.23 -13.62
CA ALA A 293 -9.63 8.54 -14.90
C ALA A 293 -9.23 9.92 -15.45
N ALA A 294 -9.02 10.89 -14.56
CA ALA A 294 -8.51 12.23 -14.90
C ALA A 294 -6.99 12.26 -15.15
N GLY A 295 -6.29 11.12 -15.05
CA GLY A 295 -4.83 11.03 -15.21
C GLY A 295 -4.01 11.72 -14.11
N LYS A 296 -4.64 12.07 -12.98
CA LYS A 296 -3.98 12.76 -11.86
C LYS A 296 -3.21 11.82 -10.94
N ILE A 297 -3.59 10.55 -10.90
CA ILE A 297 -2.91 9.50 -10.14
C ILE A 297 -2.74 8.25 -10.98
N LYS A 298 -1.61 7.58 -10.80
CA LYS A 298 -1.31 6.30 -11.46
C LYS A 298 -0.34 5.48 -10.59
N PRO A 299 -0.53 4.16 -10.43
CA PRO A 299 0.43 3.33 -9.73
C PRO A 299 1.82 3.39 -10.38
N LEU A 300 2.84 3.58 -9.56
CA LEU A 300 4.23 3.43 -9.99
C LEU A 300 4.58 1.93 -9.91
N ILE A 301 4.81 1.31 -11.05
CA ILE A 301 5.21 -0.11 -11.15
C ILE A 301 6.65 -0.17 -11.66
N SER A 302 7.57 -0.67 -10.84
CA SER A 302 8.99 -0.74 -11.16
C SER A 302 9.43 -2.06 -11.77
N ALA A 303 8.68 -3.14 -11.53
CA ALA A 303 9.02 -4.44 -12.08
C ALA A 303 7.78 -5.32 -12.27
N ARG A 304 7.84 -6.16 -13.30
CA ARG A 304 6.94 -7.27 -13.56
C ARG A 304 7.75 -8.54 -13.49
N VAL A 305 7.29 -9.49 -12.70
CA VAL A 305 8.02 -10.72 -12.40
C VAL A 305 7.06 -11.88 -12.59
N PRO A 306 7.42 -12.95 -13.32
CA PRO A 306 6.58 -14.14 -13.45
C PRO A 306 6.20 -14.72 -12.07
N LEU A 307 5.00 -15.27 -11.92
CA LEU A 307 4.53 -15.91 -10.68
C LEU A 307 5.57 -16.91 -10.13
N ALA A 308 6.18 -17.71 -11.00
CA ALA A 308 7.19 -18.69 -10.60
C ALA A 308 8.41 -18.09 -9.87
N GLU A 309 8.63 -16.80 -9.98
CA GLU A 309 9.75 -16.07 -9.35
C GLU A 309 9.31 -15.20 -8.15
N ALA A 310 8.16 -15.45 -7.55
CA ALA A 310 7.66 -14.66 -6.43
C ALA A 310 8.64 -14.46 -5.26
N PRO A 311 9.46 -15.45 -4.85
CA PRO A 311 10.50 -15.24 -3.83
C PRO A 311 11.49 -14.12 -4.19
N ARG A 312 11.88 -14.04 -5.47
CA ARG A 312 12.75 -12.96 -5.97
C ARG A 312 12.07 -11.59 -5.86
N ALA A 313 10.80 -11.52 -6.25
CA ALA A 313 10.00 -10.29 -6.16
C ALA A 313 9.84 -9.81 -4.71
N LEU A 314 9.56 -10.72 -3.78
CA LEU A 314 9.50 -10.43 -2.34
C LEU A 314 10.85 -9.91 -1.81
N ALA A 315 11.97 -10.53 -2.19
CA ALA A 315 13.29 -10.10 -1.77
C ALA A 315 13.64 -8.69 -2.30
N MET A 316 13.17 -8.32 -3.50
CA MET A 316 13.35 -6.97 -4.04
C MET A 316 12.64 -5.92 -3.18
N VAL A 317 11.40 -6.19 -2.76
CA VAL A 317 10.60 -5.29 -1.93
C VAL A 317 11.15 -5.22 -0.50
N ALA A 318 11.39 -6.36 0.13
CA ALA A 318 11.92 -6.43 1.49
C ALA A 318 13.31 -5.77 1.62
N GLY A 319 14.16 -5.89 0.60
CA GLY A 319 15.49 -5.27 0.54
C GLY A 319 15.48 -3.78 0.16
N GLY A 320 14.32 -3.15 -0.03
CA GLY A 320 14.22 -1.74 -0.41
C GLY A 320 14.83 -1.40 -1.78
N LYS A 321 14.99 -2.39 -2.67
CA LYS A 321 15.61 -2.24 -4.00
C LYS A 321 14.60 -1.84 -5.09
N SER A 322 13.30 -1.81 -4.76
CA SER A 322 12.23 -1.39 -5.68
C SER A 322 11.88 0.08 -5.53
N THR A 323 11.22 0.63 -6.55
CA THR A 323 10.45 1.87 -6.50
C THR A 323 8.99 1.55 -6.79
N GLY A 324 8.04 2.18 -6.09
CA GLY A 324 6.62 1.85 -6.25
C GLY A 324 6.30 0.38 -5.95
N LYS A 325 5.55 -0.25 -6.83
CA LYS A 325 5.07 -1.62 -6.72
C LYS A 325 5.86 -2.58 -7.61
N VAL A 326 5.93 -3.83 -7.18
CA VAL A 326 6.37 -4.98 -7.97
C VAL A 326 5.16 -5.87 -8.19
N ILE A 327 4.94 -6.31 -9.43
CA ILE A 327 3.78 -7.09 -9.84
C ILE A 327 4.23 -8.49 -10.24
N LEU A 328 3.53 -9.50 -9.74
CA LEU A 328 3.58 -10.86 -10.28
C LEU A 328 2.64 -10.94 -11.46
N THR A 329 3.14 -11.40 -12.60
CA THR A 329 2.35 -11.68 -13.81
C THR A 329 1.99 -13.16 -13.86
N ILE A 330 0.71 -13.44 -14.14
CA ILE A 330 0.12 -14.77 -14.11
C ILE A 330 -0.50 -15.08 -15.47
#